data_accef7685824eb10841f34923c2d70b9
#
_entry.id   accef7685824eb10841f34923c2d70b9
#
_cell.length_a   1.000
_cell.length_b   1.000
_cell.length_c   1.000
_cell.angle_alpha   90.00
_cell.angle_beta   90.00
_cell.angle_gamma   90.00
#
_symmetry.space_group_name_H-M   'P 1'
#
loop_
_entity.id
_entity.type
_entity.pdbx_description
1 polymer ?
#
loop_
_entity_poly.entity_id
_entity_poly.type
_entity_poly.pdbx_seq_one_letter_code
_entity_poly.pdbx_strand_id
1 'polypeptide(L)'
;MDKDGNMIPASESLNTVEVNGTKYANIYHTLAESDHVYAPTIRSGRMYLSYGKPVYVKFNGSTGYAGPDLNNPGDVNANTLFEFAEFTIEGKNYWGNTTRVDYFCFPMVTRLIGGSLYGGYDNVVGDIGTRDEIFTAFKNE
;
A
#
# COMPACT_ATOMS: atom_id res chain seq x y z
N MET A 1 8.14 -2.06 6.85
CA MET A 1 7.96 -2.00 8.33
C MET A 1 8.38 -3.32 8.94
N ASP A 2 8.63 -3.35 10.25
CA ASP A 2 8.79 -4.61 10.98
C ASP A 2 7.43 -5.18 11.43
N LYS A 3 7.44 -6.36 12.04
CA LYS A 3 6.21 -7.03 12.53
C LYS A 3 5.48 -6.27 13.66
N ASP A 4 6.15 -5.36 14.33
CA ASP A 4 5.58 -4.53 15.39
C ASP A 4 5.06 -3.17 14.86
N GLY A 5 5.01 -3.01 13.54
CA GLY A 5 4.49 -1.83 12.87
C GLY A 5 5.45 -0.65 12.79
N ASN A 6 6.72 -0.81 13.20
CA ASN A 6 7.69 0.29 13.13
C ASN A 6 8.27 0.41 11.72
N MET A 7 8.52 1.64 11.29
CA MET A 7 9.21 1.90 10.03
C MET A 7 10.68 1.51 10.15
N ILE A 8 11.17 0.79 9.16
CA ILE A 8 12.58 0.40 9.05
C ILE A 8 13.24 1.10 7.86
N PRO A 9 14.51 1.50 7.95
CA PRO A 9 15.23 2.11 6.83
C PRO A 9 15.29 1.17 5.62
N ALA A 10 15.13 1.72 4.43
CA ALA A 10 15.35 0.97 3.19
C ALA A 10 16.80 0.53 3.07
N SER A 11 17.00 -0.73 2.70
CA SER A 11 18.35 -1.31 2.52
C SER A 11 18.28 -2.52 1.61
N GLU A 12 19.28 -2.71 0.76
CA GLU A 12 19.44 -3.93 -0.03
C GLU A 12 19.60 -5.19 0.83
N SER A 13 20.07 -5.06 2.06
CA SER A 13 20.18 -6.19 3.00
C SER A 13 18.83 -6.79 3.38
N LEU A 14 17.74 -6.08 3.14
CA LEU A 14 16.38 -6.58 3.31
C LEU A 14 15.93 -7.49 2.17
N ASN A 15 16.61 -7.49 1.03
CA ASN A 15 16.31 -8.35 -0.12
C ASN A 15 16.75 -9.80 0.16
N THR A 16 15.95 -10.51 0.95
CA THR A 16 16.25 -11.87 1.44
C THR A 16 15.28 -12.94 0.94
N VAL A 17 14.16 -12.55 0.35
CA VAL A 17 13.16 -13.48 -0.21
C VAL A 17 13.48 -13.75 -1.67
N GLU A 18 13.79 -15.00 -2.02
CA GLU A 18 14.10 -15.37 -3.39
C GLU A 18 12.85 -15.85 -4.13
N VAL A 19 12.57 -15.24 -5.29
CA VAL A 19 11.50 -15.63 -6.21
C VAL A 19 12.05 -15.60 -7.63
N ASN A 20 11.97 -16.72 -8.33
CA ASN A 20 12.46 -16.86 -9.71
C ASN A 20 13.91 -16.39 -9.90
N GLY A 21 14.80 -16.70 -8.94
CA GLY A 21 16.21 -16.32 -8.99
C GLY A 21 16.53 -14.86 -8.66
N THR A 22 15.53 -14.06 -8.31
CA THR A 22 15.69 -12.67 -7.89
C THR A 22 15.35 -12.53 -6.41
N LYS A 23 16.15 -11.74 -5.68
CA LYS A 23 15.89 -11.45 -4.27
C LYS A 23 15.09 -10.17 -4.10
N TYR A 24 14.02 -10.27 -3.29
CA TYR A 24 13.10 -9.20 -2.95
C TYR A 24 13.14 -8.91 -1.45
N ALA A 25 12.66 -7.73 -1.07
CA ALA A 25 12.66 -7.30 0.32
C ALA A 25 11.67 -8.10 1.17
N ASN A 26 12.11 -8.57 2.32
CA ASN A 26 11.28 -9.22 3.33
C ASN A 26 10.68 -8.15 4.27
N ILE A 27 9.67 -7.44 3.79
CA ILE A 27 9.05 -6.31 4.50
C ILE A 27 7.51 -6.38 4.51
N TYR A 28 6.94 -7.48 4.06
CA TYR A 28 5.50 -7.70 4.06
C TYR A 28 5.08 -8.50 5.28
N HIS A 29 3.88 -8.23 5.76
CA HIS A 29 3.25 -8.90 6.89
C HIS A 29 1.77 -9.14 6.57
N THR A 30 1.22 -10.22 7.10
CA THR A 30 -0.23 -10.42 7.06
C THR A 30 -0.90 -9.49 8.09
N LEU A 31 -2.18 -9.18 7.90
CA LEU A 31 -2.94 -8.41 8.88
C LEU A 31 -3.06 -9.12 10.24
N ALA A 32 -2.90 -10.45 10.26
CA ALA A 32 -2.86 -11.22 11.52
C ALA A 32 -1.54 -11.04 12.28
N GLU A 33 -0.45 -10.74 11.58
CA GLU A 33 0.86 -10.48 12.18
C GLU A 33 1.05 -9.01 12.58
N SER A 34 0.51 -8.09 11.76
CA SER A 34 0.61 -6.65 12.02
C SER A 34 -0.55 -5.93 11.36
N ASP A 35 -1.44 -5.37 12.16
CA ASP A 35 -2.65 -4.66 11.74
C ASP A 35 -2.51 -3.12 11.85
N HIS A 36 -1.34 -2.64 12.25
CA HIS A 36 -1.06 -1.21 12.43
C HIS A 36 0.36 -0.85 12.04
N VAL A 37 0.57 0.43 11.74
CA VAL A 37 1.87 1.01 11.39
C VAL A 37 2.04 2.32 12.14
N TYR A 38 3.17 2.48 12.82
CA TYR A 38 3.59 3.75 13.41
C TYR A 38 4.35 4.56 12.36
N ALA A 39 3.65 5.46 11.70
CA ALA A 39 4.24 6.27 10.65
C ALA A 39 4.82 7.58 11.23
N PRO A 40 6.13 7.81 11.09
CA PRO A 40 6.72 9.12 11.38
C PRO A 40 6.32 10.14 10.29
N THR A 41 6.99 11.27 10.23
CA THR A 41 6.92 12.14 9.04
C THR A 41 7.30 11.33 7.80
N ILE A 42 6.38 11.24 6.85
CA ILE A 42 6.55 10.53 5.56
C ILE A 42 6.11 11.46 4.45
N ARG A 43 6.94 11.63 3.43
CA ARG A 43 6.59 12.30 2.18
C ARG A 43 6.50 11.27 1.06
N SER A 44 5.40 11.34 0.29
CA SER A 44 5.14 10.43 -0.84
C SER A 44 5.20 8.95 -0.44
N GLY A 45 4.59 8.61 0.72
CA GLY A 45 4.47 7.24 1.18
C GLY A 45 3.52 6.44 0.31
N ARG A 46 3.79 5.15 0.15
CA ARG A 46 2.90 4.20 -0.52
C ARG A 46 2.76 2.94 0.31
N MET A 47 1.53 2.55 0.60
CA MET A 47 1.22 1.32 1.30
C MET A 47 0.51 0.37 0.34
N TYR A 48 1.10 -0.78 0.08
CA TYR A 48 0.49 -1.85 -0.71
C TYR A 48 -0.32 -2.77 0.19
N LEU A 49 -1.53 -3.09 -0.27
CA LEU A 49 -2.39 -4.12 0.32
C LEU A 49 -2.63 -5.18 -0.74
N SER A 50 -2.43 -6.45 -0.40
CA SER A 50 -2.57 -7.54 -1.36
C SER A 50 -3.37 -8.71 -0.80
N TYR A 51 -3.96 -9.48 -1.69
CA TYR A 51 -4.73 -10.66 -1.35
C TYR A 51 -4.07 -11.92 -1.90
N GLY A 52 -3.94 -12.95 -1.05
CA GLY A 52 -3.43 -14.28 -1.41
C GLY A 52 -1.91 -14.40 -1.43
N LYS A 53 -1.18 -13.40 -1.92
CA LYS A 53 0.29 -13.37 -1.91
C LYS A 53 0.82 -11.95 -1.73
N PRO A 54 2.06 -11.79 -1.24
CA PRO A 54 2.62 -10.45 -1.04
C PRO A 54 2.91 -9.73 -2.34
N VAL A 55 2.96 -8.40 -2.28
CA VAL A 55 3.60 -7.57 -3.30
C VAL A 55 5.10 -7.58 -3.07
N TYR A 56 5.84 -8.06 -4.04
CA TYR A 56 7.30 -8.07 -3.98
C TYR A 56 7.88 -6.74 -4.45
N VAL A 57 8.71 -6.16 -3.62
CA VAL A 57 9.51 -4.97 -3.94
C VAL A 57 10.99 -5.29 -3.76
N LYS A 58 11.85 -4.62 -4.51
CA LYS A 58 13.30 -4.77 -4.40
C LYS A 58 13.92 -3.43 -4.09
N PHE A 59 14.74 -3.36 -3.05
CA PHE A 59 15.52 -2.17 -2.76
C PHE A 59 16.79 -2.11 -3.61
N ASN A 60 17.07 -0.91 -4.09
CA ASN A 60 18.29 -0.56 -4.81
C ASN A 60 19.01 0.54 -4.00
N GLY A 61 19.95 0.13 -3.15
CA GLY A 61 20.55 1.02 -2.16
C GLY A 61 19.61 1.38 -1.02
N SER A 62 19.77 2.59 -0.48
CA SER A 62 18.97 3.13 0.62
C SER A 62 17.86 4.11 0.19
N THR A 63 17.81 4.48 -1.07
CA THR A 63 16.94 5.55 -1.59
C THR A 63 16.03 5.14 -2.74
N GLY A 64 16.31 3.98 -3.35
CA GLY A 64 15.56 3.50 -4.49
C GLY A 64 14.84 2.18 -4.21
N TYR A 65 13.70 1.97 -4.86
CA TYR A 65 13.05 0.68 -4.90
C TYR A 65 12.42 0.41 -6.27
N ALA A 66 12.35 -0.86 -6.65
CA ALA A 66 11.55 -1.33 -7.76
C ALA A 66 10.27 -1.98 -7.20
N GLY A 67 9.14 -1.42 -7.54
CA GLY A 67 7.80 -1.94 -7.24
C GLY A 67 7.21 -2.70 -8.43
N PRO A 68 5.91 -3.04 -8.36
CA PRO A 68 5.20 -3.70 -9.46
C PRO A 68 5.24 -2.91 -10.77
N ASP A 69 5.53 -3.59 -11.86
CA ASP A 69 5.38 -3.06 -13.23
C ASP A 69 4.22 -3.77 -13.93
N LEU A 70 3.05 -3.11 -13.94
CA LEU A 70 1.82 -3.67 -14.51
C LEU A 70 1.87 -3.79 -16.04
N ASN A 71 2.80 -3.10 -16.70
CA ASN A 71 2.97 -3.18 -18.15
C ASN A 71 3.89 -4.34 -18.57
N ASN A 72 4.54 -4.98 -17.60
CA ASN A 72 5.43 -6.13 -17.84
C ASN A 72 4.73 -7.44 -17.43
N PRO A 73 4.28 -8.27 -18.38
CA PRO A 73 3.67 -9.56 -18.07
C PRO A 73 4.62 -10.54 -17.38
N GLY A 74 5.92 -10.30 -17.45
CA GLY A 74 6.95 -11.07 -16.77
C GLY A 74 7.28 -10.58 -15.35
N ASP A 75 6.64 -9.50 -14.87
CA ASP A 75 6.84 -9.01 -13.51
C ASP A 75 6.37 -10.05 -12.49
N VAL A 76 7.11 -10.19 -11.40
CA VAL A 76 6.79 -11.13 -10.31
C VAL A 76 5.41 -10.86 -9.70
N ASN A 77 4.94 -9.63 -9.78
CA ASN A 77 3.64 -9.18 -9.28
C ASN A 77 2.52 -9.20 -10.33
N ALA A 78 2.78 -9.59 -11.59
CA ALA A 78 1.81 -9.52 -12.70
C ALA A 78 0.45 -10.18 -12.39
N ASN A 79 0.45 -11.25 -11.59
CA ASN A 79 -0.77 -11.95 -11.15
C ASN A 79 -1.04 -11.77 -9.64
N THR A 80 -0.58 -10.69 -9.03
CA THR A 80 -0.87 -10.35 -7.65
C THR A 80 -2.07 -9.44 -7.60
N LEU A 81 -3.08 -9.82 -6.82
CA LEU A 81 -4.21 -8.94 -6.53
C LEU A 81 -3.78 -7.96 -5.46
N PHE A 82 -3.62 -6.70 -5.81
CA PHE A 82 -3.19 -5.67 -4.85
C PHE A 82 -3.81 -4.32 -5.18
N GLU A 83 -3.82 -3.47 -4.20
CA GLU A 83 -4.12 -2.04 -4.26
C GLU A 83 -3.07 -1.27 -3.48
N PHE A 84 -3.05 0.04 -3.60
CA PHE A 84 -2.20 0.88 -2.77
C PHE A 84 -2.90 2.17 -2.35
N ALA A 85 -2.52 2.65 -1.18
CA ALA A 85 -2.83 3.99 -0.72
C ALA A 85 -1.57 4.84 -0.77
N GLU A 86 -1.70 6.07 -1.26
CA GLU A 86 -0.62 7.07 -1.22
C GLU A 86 -0.91 8.10 -0.15
N PHE A 87 0.11 8.50 0.58
CA PHE A 87 -0.05 9.47 1.66
C PHE A 87 1.22 10.24 1.98
N THR A 88 1.01 11.41 2.54
CA THR A 88 2.05 12.26 3.14
C THR A 88 1.60 12.61 4.56
N ILE A 89 2.49 12.44 5.52
CA ILE A 89 2.32 12.84 6.91
C ILE A 89 3.41 13.84 7.24
N GLU A 90 3.06 15.09 7.53
CA GLU A 90 4.02 16.14 7.86
C GLU A 90 3.48 17.01 8.99
N GLY A 91 4.15 16.96 10.14
CA GLY A 91 3.71 17.62 11.35
C GLY A 91 2.35 17.07 11.82
N LYS A 92 1.32 17.94 11.79
CA LYS A 92 -0.06 17.58 12.13
C LYS A 92 -0.97 17.38 10.91
N ASN A 93 -0.39 17.38 9.72
CA ASN A 93 -1.14 17.31 8.48
C ASN A 93 -1.04 15.92 7.86
N TYR A 94 -2.14 15.49 7.26
CA TYR A 94 -2.23 14.28 6.47
C TYR A 94 -2.83 14.61 5.10
N TRP A 95 -2.19 14.13 4.06
CA TRP A 95 -2.72 14.11 2.70
C TRP A 95 -2.66 12.66 2.20
N GLY A 96 -3.76 12.14 1.76
CA GLY A 96 -3.82 10.78 1.27
C GLY A 96 -4.90 10.60 0.23
N ASN A 97 -4.72 9.62 -0.63
CA ASN A 97 -5.69 9.21 -1.61
C ASN A 97 -5.62 7.71 -1.89
N THR A 98 -6.71 7.21 -2.44
CA THR A 98 -6.84 5.87 -3.01
C THR A 98 -7.15 5.95 -4.50
N THR A 99 -6.68 7.02 -5.18
CA THR A 99 -6.92 7.24 -6.60
C THR A 99 -6.26 6.14 -7.42
N ARG A 100 -7.06 5.49 -8.26
CA ARG A 100 -6.62 4.41 -9.15
C ARG A 100 -6.47 4.94 -10.56
N VAL A 101 -5.23 5.01 -11.03
CA VAL A 101 -4.92 5.53 -12.36
C VAL A 101 -4.80 4.40 -13.36
N ASP A 102 -4.18 3.29 -12.98
CA ASP A 102 -3.78 2.24 -13.92
C ASP A 102 -4.71 1.03 -13.90
N TYR A 103 -5.33 0.72 -12.75
CA TYR A 103 -6.19 -0.45 -12.62
C TYR A 103 -7.05 -0.39 -11.34
N PHE A 104 -8.06 -1.25 -11.27
CA PHE A 104 -8.90 -1.48 -10.11
C PHE A 104 -8.92 -2.95 -9.76
N CYS A 105 -8.53 -3.31 -8.55
CA CYS A 105 -8.51 -4.69 -8.08
C CYS A 105 -9.64 -4.97 -7.09
N PHE A 106 -9.71 -4.20 -6.01
CA PHE A 106 -10.77 -4.30 -5.00
C PHE A 106 -11.09 -2.94 -4.37
N PRO A 107 -12.31 -2.75 -3.84
CA PRO A 107 -12.70 -1.52 -3.18
C PRO A 107 -11.83 -1.24 -1.94
N MET A 108 -11.47 0.02 -1.75
CA MET A 108 -10.80 0.48 -0.54
C MET A 108 -11.42 1.77 -0.03
N VAL A 109 -11.48 1.88 1.29
CA VAL A 109 -11.81 3.12 1.99
C VAL A 109 -10.68 3.52 2.91
N THR A 110 -10.44 4.81 3.00
CA THR A 110 -9.57 5.40 4.01
C THR A 110 -10.42 6.17 5.00
N ARG A 111 -10.28 5.88 6.29
CA ARG A 111 -10.89 6.65 7.36
C ARG A 111 -9.81 7.42 8.11
N LEU A 112 -9.94 8.73 8.13
CA LEU A 112 -9.04 9.61 8.88
C LEU A 112 -9.75 10.10 10.14
N ILE A 113 -9.16 9.80 11.30
CA ILE A 113 -9.64 10.24 12.60
C ILE A 113 -8.63 11.22 13.17
N GLY A 114 -9.05 12.46 13.39
CA GLY A 114 -8.22 13.51 13.95
C GLY A 114 -8.44 13.72 15.45
N GLY A 115 -7.42 14.23 16.14
CA GLY A 115 -7.49 14.52 17.56
C GLY A 115 -8.38 15.73 17.93
N SER A 116 -8.66 15.86 19.22
CA SER A 116 -9.58 16.84 19.83
C SER A 116 -9.22 18.30 19.65
N LEU A 117 -7.99 18.63 19.24
CA LEU A 117 -7.54 20.01 19.03
C LEU A 117 -8.32 20.79 17.95
N TYR A 118 -9.09 20.08 17.10
CA TYR A 118 -9.88 20.67 16.00
C TYR A 118 -11.33 20.23 16.04
N GLY A 119 -11.86 19.90 17.21
CA GLY A 119 -13.27 19.50 17.37
C GLY A 119 -13.57 18.05 16.95
N GLY A 120 -12.54 17.24 16.75
CA GLY A 120 -12.65 15.87 16.26
C GLY A 120 -12.91 15.84 14.76
N TYR A 121 -12.02 15.21 14.02
CA TYR A 121 -12.19 14.94 12.59
C TYR A 121 -12.41 13.44 12.41
N ASP A 122 -13.47 13.07 11.72
CA ASP A 122 -13.75 11.69 11.35
C ASP A 122 -14.37 11.69 9.95
N ASN A 123 -13.61 11.28 8.96
CA ASN A 123 -14.05 11.27 7.58
C ASN A 123 -13.63 9.98 6.88
N VAL A 124 -14.51 9.48 6.03
CA VAL A 124 -14.30 8.28 5.23
C VAL A 124 -14.32 8.66 3.76
N VAL A 125 -13.30 8.28 3.02
CA VAL A 125 -13.14 8.53 1.59
C VAL A 125 -12.74 7.23 0.90
N GLY A 126 -13.31 6.95 -0.25
CA GLY A 126 -12.98 5.78 -1.06
C GLY A 126 -14.22 5.12 -1.68
N ASP A 127 -14.07 3.86 -2.09
CA ASP A 127 -15.13 3.13 -2.76
C ASP A 127 -16.06 2.48 -1.75
N ILE A 128 -17.27 2.96 -1.69
CA ILE A 128 -18.34 2.39 -0.85
C ILE A 128 -19.16 1.45 -1.73
N GLY A 129 -18.95 0.17 -1.60
CA GLY A 129 -19.66 -0.87 -2.35
C GLY A 129 -18.81 -2.11 -2.55
N THR A 130 -19.44 -3.17 -2.96
CA THR A 130 -18.74 -4.39 -3.38
C THR A 130 -18.11 -4.19 -4.76
N ARG A 131 -17.11 -5.01 -5.07
CA ARG A 131 -16.49 -5.02 -6.40
C ARG A 131 -17.53 -5.23 -7.51
N ASP A 132 -18.49 -6.12 -7.32
CA ASP A 132 -19.51 -6.43 -8.31
C ASP A 132 -20.50 -5.28 -8.53
N GLU A 133 -20.86 -4.54 -7.49
CA GLU A 133 -21.70 -3.34 -7.60
C GLU A 133 -20.98 -2.26 -8.41
N ILE A 134 -19.70 -2.02 -8.15
CA ILE A 134 -18.88 -1.04 -8.87
C ILE A 134 -18.76 -1.41 -10.34
N PHE A 135 -18.43 -2.68 -10.67
CA PHE A 135 -18.35 -3.12 -12.06
C PHE A 135 -19.71 -3.12 -12.78
N THR A 136 -20.80 -3.39 -12.07
CA THR A 136 -22.12 -3.32 -12.64
C THR A 136 -22.51 -1.89 -12.98
N ALA A 137 -22.23 -0.95 -12.09
CA ALA A 137 -22.45 0.47 -12.34
C ALA A 137 -21.67 0.94 -13.57
N PHE A 138 -20.36 0.62 -13.63
CA PHE A 138 -19.49 0.99 -14.74
C PHE A 138 -19.94 0.43 -16.11
N LYS A 139 -20.51 -0.79 -16.14
CA LYS A 139 -21.01 -1.39 -17.40
C LYS A 139 -22.32 -0.79 -17.89
N ASN A 140 -23.05 -0.13 -17.02
CA ASN A 140 -24.38 0.43 -17.33
C ASN A 140 -24.31 1.92 -17.73
N GLU A 141 -23.13 2.53 -17.70
CA GLU A 141 -22.86 3.86 -18.24
C GLU A 141 -22.42 3.80 -19.73
#